data_16154b3845487a707daf7d31d161ecfa
#
_entry.id   16154b3845487a707daf7d31d161ecfa
#
_cell.length_a   1.000
_cell.length_b   1.000
_cell.length_c   1.000
_cell.angle_alpha   90.00
_cell.angle_beta   90.00
_cell.angle_gamma   90.00
#
_symmetry.space_group_name_H-M   'P 1'
#
loop_
_entity.id
_entity.type
_entity.pdbx_description
1 polymer ?
#
loop_
_entity_poly.entity_id
_entity_poly.type
_entity_poly.pdbx_seq_one_letter_code
_entity_poly.pdbx_strand_id
1 'polypeptide(L)'
;MHKFIILLKKIYWTISKKLGFVLLVRDERKSIHSNKLKKYNTIHGIYYLPARAYQDVIRKEIIKNRIFDEKVYNLSKKFIKPNSTIIDAGANYGQMSILYSKLFSNSLVYSFEGSRFVYDILVKNVEINSKNIKPINCILSDISDEKYVIKPELKEIGTYGALNLKFSNDTNKTYKEKTLIRKIDDFNYEKKNSFMKIDVQGWDLKVLKGSINTINENRMPI
;
A
#
# COMPACT_ATOMS: atom_id res chain seq x y z
N MET A 1 -38.48 -1.10 -10.27
CA MET A 1 -37.60 -1.63 -9.20
C MET A 1 -36.58 -0.61 -8.71
N HIS A 2 -35.82 0.07 -9.55
CA HIS A 2 -34.79 1.04 -9.15
C HIS A 2 -35.33 2.26 -8.36
N LYS A 3 -36.46 2.85 -8.80
CA LYS A 3 -37.13 3.96 -8.08
C LYS A 3 -37.63 3.59 -6.69
N PHE A 4 -38.07 2.35 -6.50
CA PHE A 4 -38.56 1.84 -5.22
C PHE A 4 -37.42 1.68 -4.19
N ILE A 5 -36.26 1.22 -4.64
CA ILE A 5 -35.04 1.09 -3.81
C ILE A 5 -34.53 2.48 -3.34
N ILE A 6 -34.61 3.48 -4.22
CA ILE A 6 -34.23 4.87 -3.87
C ILE A 6 -35.21 5.46 -2.85
N LEU A 7 -36.50 5.18 -3.00
CA LEU A 7 -37.52 5.63 -2.02
C LEU A 7 -37.32 4.98 -0.65
N LEU A 8 -37.08 3.68 -0.60
CA LEU A 8 -36.80 2.94 0.64
C LEU A 8 -35.52 3.48 1.32
N LYS A 9 -34.48 3.78 0.56
CA LYS A 9 -33.27 4.42 1.10
C LYS A 9 -33.55 5.79 1.69
N LYS A 10 -34.39 6.61 1.04
CA LYS A 10 -34.78 7.94 1.56
C LYS A 10 -35.60 7.82 2.85
N ILE A 11 -36.58 6.90 2.90
CA ILE A 11 -37.41 6.64 4.09
C ILE A 11 -36.54 6.13 5.22
N TYR A 12 -35.67 5.17 4.98
CA TYR A 12 -34.70 4.64 5.96
C TYR A 12 -33.81 5.76 6.51
N TRP A 13 -33.30 6.67 5.64
CA TRP A 13 -32.50 7.82 6.04
C TRP A 13 -33.27 8.82 6.90
N THR A 14 -34.54 9.04 6.59
CA THR A 14 -35.40 9.99 7.33
C THR A 14 -35.77 9.44 8.70
N ILE A 15 -36.11 8.17 8.77
CA ILE A 15 -36.45 7.47 10.03
C ILE A 15 -35.22 7.33 10.93
N SER A 16 -34.08 6.94 10.37
CA SER A 16 -32.83 6.83 11.13
C SER A 16 -32.34 8.17 11.68
N LYS A 17 -32.59 9.27 10.96
CA LYS A 17 -32.30 10.63 11.45
C LYS A 17 -33.18 11.02 12.65
N LYS A 18 -34.46 10.65 12.66
CA LYS A 18 -35.41 10.98 13.74
C LYS A 18 -35.23 10.14 15.00
N LEU A 19 -34.79 8.91 14.89
CA LEU A 19 -34.70 7.93 15.99
C LEU A 19 -33.32 7.77 16.62
N GLY A 20 -32.37 8.66 16.34
CA GLY A 20 -31.00 8.54 16.88
C GLY A 20 -30.15 7.42 16.24
N PHE A 21 -30.71 6.66 15.29
CA PHE A 21 -29.98 5.60 14.56
C PHE A 21 -28.79 6.18 13.78
N VAL A 22 -28.85 7.44 13.38
CA VAL A 22 -27.74 8.20 12.80
C VAL A 22 -26.58 8.35 13.77
N LEU A 23 -26.84 8.37 15.08
CA LEU A 23 -25.78 8.40 16.10
C LEU A 23 -25.03 7.06 16.18
N LEU A 24 -25.73 5.94 16.06
CA LEU A 24 -25.07 4.61 15.98
C LEU A 24 -24.25 4.43 14.69
N VAL A 25 -24.79 4.86 13.55
CA VAL A 25 -24.04 4.88 12.28
C VAL A 25 -22.92 5.92 12.33
N ARG A 26 -23.11 7.03 13.04
CA ARG A 26 -22.08 8.05 13.27
C ARG A 26 -21.00 7.58 14.25
N ASP A 27 -21.39 6.81 15.27
CA ASP A 27 -20.44 6.17 16.20
C ASP A 27 -19.70 5.01 15.53
N GLU A 28 -20.36 4.23 14.71
CA GLU A 28 -19.67 3.24 13.87
C GLU A 28 -18.70 3.91 12.88
N ARG A 29 -19.05 5.06 12.29
CA ARG A 29 -18.11 5.86 11.50
C ARG A 29 -16.99 6.45 12.36
N LYS A 30 -17.25 6.89 13.58
CA LYS A 30 -16.20 7.31 14.53
C LYS A 30 -15.30 6.13 14.94
N SER A 31 -15.86 4.91 15.05
CA SER A 31 -15.09 3.70 15.33
C SER A 31 -14.41 3.07 14.09
N ILE A 32 -14.68 3.58 12.88
CA ILE A 32 -13.94 3.27 11.65
C ILE A 32 -12.45 3.63 11.79
N HIS A 33 -12.11 4.50 12.75
CA HIS A 33 -10.75 4.96 13.04
C HIS A 33 -9.99 4.12 14.07
N SER A 34 -10.51 2.99 14.49
CA SER A 34 -9.69 2.08 15.27
C SER A 34 -8.58 1.56 14.33
N ASN A 35 -7.33 1.90 14.63
CA ASN A 35 -6.13 1.27 14.05
C ASN A 35 -6.08 -0.25 14.31
N LYS A 36 -7.23 -0.86 14.59
CA LYS A 36 -7.37 -2.29 14.82
C LYS A 36 -7.09 -3.03 13.53
N LEU A 37 -6.06 -3.83 13.57
CA LEU A 37 -5.75 -4.80 12.55
C LEU A 37 -6.46 -6.11 12.86
N LYS A 38 -6.94 -6.78 11.83
CA LYS A 38 -7.47 -8.14 11.92
C LYS A 38 -6.56 -9.07 11.13
N LYS A 39 -6.27 -10.23 11.70
CA LYS A 39 -5.50 -11.28 11.05
C LYS A 39 -6.41 -12.06 10.10
N TYR A 40 -5.89 -12.31 8.89
CA TYR A 40 -6.54 -13.13 7.85
C TYR A 40 -5.56 -14.20 7.38
N ASN A 41 -5.98 -15.46 7.44
CA ASN A 41 -5.26 -16.57 6.85
C ASN A 41 -5.79 -16.74 5.43
N THR A 42 -4.90 -16.68 4.44
CA THR A 42 -5.23 -16.80 3.02
C THR A 42 -4.36 -17.86 2.37
N ILE A 43 -4.74 -18.30 1.18
CA ILE A 43 -3.92 -19.26 0.41
C ILE A 43 -2.56 -18.66 0.00
N HIS A 44 -2.44 -17.33 -0.02
CA HIS A 44 -1.21 -16.62 -0.39
C HIS A 44 -0.33 -16.25 0.80
N GLY A 45 -0.84 -16.32 2.01
CA GLY A 45 -0.11 -15.96 3.22
C GLY A 45 -1.02 -15.50 4.35
N ILE A 46 -0.40 -15.04 5.43
CA ILE A 46 -1.09 -14.48 6.59
C ILE A 46 -0.96 -12.96 6.52
N TYR A 47 -2.10 -12.27 6.61
CA TYR A 47 -2.12 -10.81 6.53
C TYR A 47 -2.81 -10.19 7.73
N TYR A 48 -2.19 -9.17 8.29
CA TYR A 48 -2.83 -8.21 9.15
C TYR A 48 -3.32 -7.05 8.29
N LEU A 49 -4.62 -6.77 8.34
CA LEU A 49 -5.24 -5.73 7.53
C LEU A 49 -6.17 -4.87 8.39
N PRO A 50 -6.39 -3.60 8.02
CA PRO A 50 -7.33 -2.74 8.74
C PRO A 50 -8.71 -3.39 8.85
N ALA A 51 -9.23 -3.53 10.08
CA ALA A 51 -10.44 -4.28 10.35
C ALA A 51 -11.67 -3.73 9.61
N ARG A 52 -11.72 -2.41 9.41
CA ARG A 52 -12.90 -1.70 8.90
C ARG A 52 -12.70 -0.93 7.58
N ALA A 53 -11.60 -1.11 6.87
CA ALA A 53 -11.37 -0.52 5.54
C ALA A 53 -12.19 -1.24 4.45
N TYR A 54 -13.52 -1.15 4.53
CA TYR A 54 -14.42 -1.92 3.66
C TYR A 54 -14.38 -1.52 2.19
N GLN A 55 -13.91 -0.30 1.87
CA GLN A 55 -13.80 0.17 0.49
C GLN A 55 -12.41 -0.10 -0.11
N ASP A 56 -11.44 -0.51 0.71
CA ASP A 56 -10.09 -0.80 0.27
C ASP A 56 -10.07 -2.02 -0.66
N VAL A 57 -9.69 -1.78 -1.90
CA VAL A 57 -9.73 -2.80 -2.97
C VAL A 57 -8.70 -3.89 -2.71
N ILE A 58 -7.46 -3.50 -2.34
CA ILE A 58 -6.36 -4.45 -2.08
C ILE A 58 -6.73 -5.37 -0.92
N ARG A 59 -7.23 -4.79 0.18
CA ARG A 59 -7.75 -5.55 1.31
C ARG A 59 -8.83 -6.56 0.88
N LYS A 60 -9.79 -6.12 0.05
CA LYS A 60 -10.88 -7.00 -0.44
C LYS A 60 -10.35 -8.19 -1.24
N GLU A 61 -9.39 -7.95 -2.12
CA GLU A 61 -8.81 -9.02 -2.94
C GLU A 61 -8.04 -10.01 -2.06
N ILE A 62 -7.21 -9.54 -1.13
CA ILE A 62 -6.48 -10.41 -0.20
C ILE A 62 -7.45 -11.31 0.59
N ILE A 63 -8.50 -10.74 1.18
CA ILE A 63 -9.48 -11.49 1.99
C ILE A 63 -10.24 -12.54 1.16
N LYS A 64 -10.45 -12.25 -0.13
CA LYS A 64 -11.09 -13.18 -1.07
C LYS A 64 -10.13 -14.22 -1.66
N ASN A 65 -8.91 -14.33 -1.15
CA ASN A 65 -7.87 -15.20 -1.69
C ASN A 65 -7.50 -14.88 -3.14
N ARG A 66 -7.61 -13.60 -3.55
CA ARG A 66 -7.25 -13.15 -4.89
C ARG A 66 -5.99 -12.30 -4.84
N ILE A 67 -5.29 -12.25 -5.94
CA ILE A 67 -4.12 -11.40 -6.12
C ILE A 67 -4.61 -10.08 -6.73
N PHE A 68 -4.35 -8.96 -6.04
CA PHE A 68 -4.52 -7.65 -6.63
C PHE A 68 -3.51 -7.52 -7.78
N ASP A 69 -3.98 -7.06 -8.95
CA ASP A 69 -3.17 -7.02 -10.18
C ASP A 69 -2.52 -8.36 -10.57
N GLU A 70 -3.29 -9.44 -10.53
CA GLU A 70 -2.84 -10.79 -10.89
C GLU A 70 -2.17 -10.85 -12.28
N LYS A 71 -2.61 -10.02 -13.23
CA LYS A 71 -1.99 -9.94 -14.56
C LYS A 71 -0.55 -9.45 -14.47
N VAL A 72 -0.28 -8.43 -13.67
CA VAL A 72 1.07 -7.91 -13.42
C VAL A 72 1.93 -8.98 -12.73
N TYR A 73 1.39 -9.65 -11.72
CA TYR A 73 2.08 -10.77 -11.06
C TYR A 73 2.44 -11.90 -12.03
N ASN A 74 1.50 -12.30 -12.89
CA ASN A 74 1.76 -13.37 -13.86
C ASN A 74 2.74 -12.94 -14.96
N LEU A 75 2.73 -11.67 -15.36
CA LEU A 75 3.70 -11.14 -16.31
C LEU A 75 5.10 -11.06 -15.70
N SER A 76 5.22 -10.52 -14.49
CA SER A 76 6.50 -10.31 -13.81
C SER A 76 7.30 -11.61 -13.60
N LYS A 77 6.61 -12.74 -13.38
CA LYS A 77 7.26 -14.07 -13.24
C LYS A 77 8.13 -14.44 -14.44
N LYS A 78 7.84 -13.92 -15.63
CA LYS A 78 8.60 -14.19 -16.84
C LYS A 78 9.96 -13.46 -16.88
N PHE A 79 10.08 -12.39 -16.12
CA PHE A 79 11.24 -11.50 -16.14
C PHE A 79 12.12 -11.63 -14.90
N ILE A 80 11.52 -12.00 -13.76
CA ILE A 80 12.27 -12.15 -12.51
C ILE A 80 13.25 -13.32 -12.63
N LYS A 81 14.51 -13.05 -12.31
CA LYS A 81 15.58 -14.06 -12.29
C LYS A 81 15.76 -14.61 -10.87
N PRO A 82 15.99 -15.92 -10.72
CA PRO A 82 16.35 -16.48 -9.42
C PRO A 82 17.62 -15.85 -8.85
N ASN A 83 17.76 -15.85 -7.54
CA ASN A 83 18.92 -15.31 -6.81
C ASN A 83 19.27 -13.87 -7.16
N SER A 84 18.24 -13.03 -7.27
CA SER A 84 18.36 -11.62 -7.66
C SER A 84 17.70 -10.70 -6.65
N THR A 85 17.77 -9.41 -6.89
CA THR A 85 16.96 -8.41 -6.21
C THR A 85 15.71 -8.09 -7.03
N ILE A 86 14.58 -8.01 -6.35
CA ILE A 86 13.28 -7.57 -6.85
C ILE A 86 12.91 -6.28 -6.13
N ILE A 87 12.48 -5.26 -6.86
CA ILE A 87 12.07 -3.97 -6.32
C ILE A 87 10.54 -3.87 -6.44
N ASP A 88 9.86 -3.67 -5.31
CA ASP A 88 8.42 -3.43 -5.23
C ASP A 88 8.18 -1.98 -4.73
N ALA A 89 8.08 -1.05 -5.66
CA ALA A 89 7.82 0.36 -5.40
C ALA A 89 6.31 0.60 -5.24
N GLY A 90 5.90 0.98 -4.04
CA GLY A 90 4.50 1.05 -3.63
C GLY A 90 3.99 -0.32 -3.17
N ALA A 91 4.67 -0.93 -2.20
CA ALA A 91 4.40 -2.28 -1.75
C ALA A 91 3.07 -2.44 -1.00
N ASN A 92 2.50 -1.36 -0.50
CA ASN A 92 1.24 -1.35 0.23
C ASN A 92 1.27 -2.36 1.40
N TYR A 93 0.28 -3.24 1.54
CA TYR A 93 0.25 -4.29 2.58
C TYR A 93 1.22 -5.45 2.33
N GLY A 94 1.99 -5.42 1.24
CA GLY A 94 3.03 -6.38 0.91
C GLY A 94 2.57 -7.61 0.16
N GLN A 95 1.39 -7.62 -0.46
CA GLN A 95 0.92 -8.81 -1.17
C GLN A 95 1.88 -9.25 -2.27
N MET A 96 2.27 -8.33 -3.17
CA MET A 96 3.21 -8.64 -4.26
C MET A 96 4.58 -9.07 -3.73
N SER A 97 5.12 -8.31 -2.77
CA SER A 97 6.39 -8.65 -2.12
C SER A 97 6.41 -10.05 -1.53
N ILE A 98 5.34 -10.44 -0.81
CA ILE A 98 5.21 -11.77 -0.20
C ILE A 98 5.09 -12.86 -1.27
N LEU A 99 4.35 -12.62 -2.34
CA LEU A 99 4.23 -13.56 -3.46
C LEU A 99 5.57 -13.77 -4.17
N TYR A 100 6.31 -12.69 -4.46
CA TYR A 100 7.64 -12.77 -5.06
C TYR A 100 8.63 -13.52 -4.16
N SER A 101 8.63 -13.22 -2.86
CA SER A 101 9.55 -13.85 -1.92
C SER A 101 9.32 -15.35 -1.78
N LYS A 102 8.08 -15.79 -1.85
CA LYS A 102 7.73 -17.22 -1.81
C LYS A 102 8.11 -17.94 -3.09
N LEU A 103 7.88 -17.31 -4.24
CA LEU A 103 8.16 -17.91 -5.54
C LEU A 103 9.68 -17.94 -5.83
N PHE A 104 10.40 -16.91 -5.39
CA PHE A 104 11.84 -16.74 -5.61
C PHE A 104 12.58 -16.71 -4.26
N SER A 105 12.57 -17.80 -3.53
CA SER A 105 13.05 -17.91 -2.13
C SER A 105 14.50 -17.48 -1.93
N ASN A 106 15.35 -17.60 -2.96
CA ASN A 106 16.76 -17.18 -2.93
C ASN A 106 16.95 -15.72 -3.39
N SER A 107 15.89 -15.02 -3.77
CA SER A 107 15.93 -13.61 -4.15
C SER A 107 15.62 -12.70 -2.95
N LEU A 108 16.06 -11.46 -3.01
CA LEU A 108 15.73 -10.43 -2.02
C LEU A 108 14.65 -9.50 -2.60
N VAL A 109 13.64 -9.17 -1.83
CA VAL A 109 12.60 -8.22 -2.22
C VAL A 109 12.75 -6.95 -1.42
N TYR A 110 13.06 -5.84 -2.09
CA TYR A 110 13.06 -4.50 -1.48
C TYR A 110 11.70 -3.88 -1.68
N SER A 111 10.99 -3.66 -0.58
CA SER A 111 9.58 -3.25 -0.57
C SER A 111 9.45 -1.84 -0.03
N PHE A 112 9.15 -0.89 -0.90
CA PHE A 112 9.08 0.53 -0.57
C PHE A 112 7.63 0.97 -0.35
N GLU A 113 7.36 1.61 0.79
CA GLU A 113 6.05 2.17 1.11
C GLU A 113 6.19 3.55 1.77
N GLY A 114 5.54 4.56 1.18
CA GLY A 114 5.65 5.95 1.60
C GLY A 114 4.78 6.31 2.82
N SER A 115 3.62 5.68 2.94
CA SER A 115 2.72 5.91 4.06
C SER A 115 3.20 5.16 5.31
N ARG A 116 3.54 5.86 6.37
CA ARG A 116 3.99 5.25 7.63
C ARG A 116 2.97 4.24 8.18
N PHE A 117 1.69 4.58 8.16
CA PHE A 117 0.64 3.69 8.63
C PHE A 117 0.56 2.39 7.83
N VAL A 118 0.65 2.48 6.50
CA VAL A 118 0.63 1.30 5.61
C VAL A 118 1.92 0.51 5.74
N TYR A 119 3.05 1.20 5.87
CA TYR A 119 4.35 0.59 6.12
C TYR A 119 4.39 -0.24 7.41
N ASP A 120 3.81 0.26 8.51
CA ASP A 120 3.75 -0.51 9.76
C ASP A 120 2.96 -1.81 9.61
N ILE A 121 1.96 -1.82 8.73
CA ILE A 121 1.21 -3.02 8.35
C ILE A 121 2.05 -3.93 7.44
N LEU A 122 2.75 -3.35 6.46
CA LEU A 122 3.69 -4.07 5.59
C LEU A 122 4.73 -4.83 6.42
N VAL A 123 5.39 -4.17 7.36
CA VAL A 123 6.39 -4.80 8.25
C VAL A 123 5.80 -6.00 8.96
N LYS A 124 4.63 -5.84 9.58
CA LYS A 124 3.95 -6.92 10.30
C LYS A 124 3.59 -8.11 9.39
N ASN A 125 3.18 -7.83 8.16
CA ASN A 125 2.87 -8.87 7.19
C ASN A 125 4.12 -9.57 6.69
N VAL A 126 5.21 -8.84 6.49
CA VAL A 126 6.51 -9.39 6.09
C VAL A 126 7.05 -10.33 7.16
N GLU A 127 7.11 -9.89 8.41
CA GLU A 127 7.64 -10.67 9.54
C GLU A 127 7.01 -12.07 9.67
N ILE A 128 5.71 -12.18 9.41
CA ILE A 128 4.99 -13.45 9.56
C ILE A 128 5.07 -14.35 8.31
N ASN A 129 5.45 -13.79 7.14
CA ASN A 129 5.42 -14.54 5.88
C ASN A 129 6.80 -14.90 5.32
N SER A 130 7.82 -14.07 5.52
CA SER A 130 9.10 -14.23 4.83
C SER A 130 10.24 -13.47 5.50
N LYS A 131 11.47 -14.02 5.38
CA LYS A 131 12.70 -13.41 5.88
C LYS A 131 13.52 -12.72 4.78
N ASN A 132 13.18 -12.90 3.52
CA ASN A 132 13.91 -12.34 2.37
C ASN A 132 13.25 -11.09 1.78
N ILE A 133 12.40 -10.42 2.55
CA ILE A 133 11.83 -9.12 2.21
C ILE A 133 12.44 -8.05 3.11
N LYS A 134 12.83 -6.93 2.51
CA LYS A 134 13.35 -5.73 3.19
C LYS A 134 12.36 -4.59 3.03
N PRO A 135 11.48 -4.36 4.01
CA PRO A 135 10.57 -3.23 3.99
C PRO A 135 11.31 -1.92 4.27
N ILE A 136 11.01 -0.86 3.52
CA ILE A 136 11.64 0.46 3.61
C ILE A 136 10.55 1.53 3.59
N ASN A 137 10.54 2.38 4.62
CA ASN A 137 9.61 3.50 4.69
C ASN A 137 10.23 4.74 4.06
N CYS A 138 9.90 5.00 2.82
CA CYS A 138 10.21 6.25 2.14
C CYS A 138 9.25 6.49 0.97
N ILE A 139 9.14 7.74 0.56
CA ILE A 139 8.53 8.13 -0.70
C ILE A 139 9.59 8.04 -1.77
N LEU A 140 9.32 7.27 -2.82
CA LEU A 140 10.22 7.19 -3.97
C LEU A 140 9.99 8.35 -4.93
N SER A 141 11.07 8.95 -5.45
CA SER A 141 11.03 10.12 -6.34
C SER A 141 12.30 10.23 -7.19
N ASP A 142 12.40 11.31 -7.96
CA ASP A 142 13.58 11.73 -8.73
C ASP A 142 14.58 12.58 -7.91
N ILE A 143 14.27 12.86 -6.66
CA ILE A 143 15.12 13.61 -5.73
C ILE A 143 15.25 12.87 -4.41
N SER A 144 16.31 13.18 -3.64
CA SER A 144 16.47 12.72 -2.26
C SER A 144 16.35 13.93 -1.34
N ASP A 145 15.40 13.85 -0.40
CA ASP A 145 15.03 14.97 0.48
C ASP A 145 14.33 14.44 1.74
N GLU A 146 14.08 15.32 2.67
CA GLU A 146 13.22 15.07 3.84
C GLU A 146 12.11 16.12 3.88
N LYS A 147 10.87 15.67 3.87
CA LYS A 147 9.71 16.57 3.90
C LYS A 147 8.68 16.16 4.94
N TYR A 148 7.88 17.14 5.34
CA TYR A 148 6.71 16.86 6.14
C TYR A 148 5.53 16.52 5.23
N VAL A 149 4.94 15.35 5.47
CA VAL A 149 3.73 14.91 4.81
C VAL A 149 2.56 15.13 5.75
N ILE A 150 1.48 15.67 5.23
CA ILE A 150 0.24 15.77 5.99
C ILE A 150 -0.32 14.36 6.14
N LYS A 151 -0.44 13.87 7.38
CA LYS A 151 -1.14 12.63 7.65
C LYS A 151 -2.57 12.75 7.12
N PRO A 152 -3.00 11.90 6.21
CA PRO A 152 -4.37 11.95 5.76
C PRO A 152 -5.29 11.67 6.94
N GLU A 153 -6.36 12.42 7.09
CA GLU A 153 -7.43 12.02 7.99
C GLU A 153 -8.01 10.71 7.47
N LEU A 154 -7.68 9.61 8.12
CA LEU A 154 -8.16 8.27 7.77
C LEU A 154 -9.71 8.17 7.71
N LYS A 155 -10.41 9.22 8.17
CA LYS A 155 -11.87 9.38 8.14
C LYS A 155 -12.48 9.46 6.75
N GLU A 156 -11.72 9.94 5.77
CA GLU A 156 -12.23 10.25 4.44
C GLU A 156 -11.80 9.23 3.37
N ILE A 157 -10.94 8.26 3.74
CA ILE A 157 -10.28 7.43 2.76
C ILE A 157 -10.91 6.05 2.74
N GLY A 158 -11.56 5.74 1.62
CA GLY A 158 -12.07 4.40 1.33
C GLY A 158 -10.98 3.37 1.07
N THR A 159 -9.76 3.82 0.71
CA THR A 159 -8.60 2.97 0.45
C THR A 159 -7.36 3.57 1.09
N TYR A 160 -6.63 2.81 1.89
CA TYR A 160 -5.37 3.25 2.51
C TYR A 160 -4.19 3.21 1.54
N GLY A 161 -4.32 2.49 0.43
CA GLY A 161 -3.28 2.35 -0.57
C GLY A 161 -3.26 3.43 -1.66
N ALA A 162 -4.32 4.22 -1.79
CA ALA A 162 -4.44 5.29 -2.79
C ALA A 162 -4.24 6.68 -2.16
N LEU A 163 -3.30 6.81 -1.23
CA LEU A 163 -3.03 8.06 -0.53
C LEU A 163 -2.19 8.98 -1.42
N ASN A 164 -2.82 10.00 -2.01
CA ASN A 164 -2.09 11.16 -2.51
C ASN A 164 -1.47 11.90 -1.33
N LEU A 165 -0.19 11.67 -1.10
CA LEU A 165 0.56 12.33 -0.04
C LEU A 165 0.67 13.84 -0.34
N LYS A 166 0.08 14.66 0.52
CA LYS A 166 0.18 16.12 0.41
C LYS A 166 1.35 16.61 1.23
N PHE A 167 2.30 17.29 0.59
CA PHE A 167 3.38 17.97 1.27
C PHE A 167 2.92 19.28 1.89
N SER A 168 3.50 19.65 3.01
CA SER A 168 3.25 20.94 3.66
C SER A 168 4.57 21.61 4.02
N ASN A 169 4.73 22.86 3.60
CA ASN A 169 5.83 23.73 4.03
C ASN A 169 5.56 24.41 5.38
N ASP A 170 4.33 24.31 5.89
CA ASP A 170 3.94 24.95 7.14
C ASP A 170 4.32 24.10 8.34
N THR A 171 5.15 24.61 9.24
CA THR A 171 5.71 23.90 10.40
C THR A 171 4.74 23.77 11.59
N ASN A 172 3.59 24.46 11.58
CA ASN A 172 2.71 24.59 12.75
C ASN A 172 1.51 23.61 12.81
N LYS A 173 1.39 22.61 11.91
CA LYS A 173 0.23 21.70 11.93
C LYS A 173 0.50 20.41 12.71
N THR A 174 -0.39 20.11 13.65
CA THR A 174 -0.35 18.98 14.60
C THR A 174 -0.42 17.59 13.94
N TYR A 175 -0.67 17.51 12.62
CA TYR A 175 -0.90 16.26 11.87
C TYR A 175 0.16 16.02 10.78
N LYS A 176 1.44 16.27 11.11
CA LYS A 176 2.54 16.07 10.15
C LYS A 176 3.38 14.89 10.55
N GLU A 177 3.93 14.27 9.55
CA GLU A 177 4.92 13.21 9.69
C GLU A 177 6.14 13.56 8.84
N LYS A 178 7.32 13.49 9.42
CA LYS A 178 8.58 13.63 8.70
C LYS A 178 8.78 12.34 7.90
N THR A 179 8.91 12.48 6.58
CA THR A 179 9.07 11.35 5.68
C THR A 179 10.29 11.54 4.81
N LEU A 180 11.05 10.48 4.64
CA LEU A 180 12.19 10.45 3.73
C LEU A 180 11.69 10.35 2.29
N ILE A 181 12.27 11.17 1.41
CA ILE A 181 12.14 11.05 -0.04
C ILE A 181 13.46 10.51 -0.56
N ARG A 182 13.44 9.47 -1.39
CA ARG A 182 14.65 8.82 -1.90
C ARG A 182 14.48 8.45 -3.37
N LYS A 183 15.61 8.37 -4.07
CA LYS A 183 15.70 7.74 -5.38
C LYS A 183 15.95 6.25 -5.22
N ILE A 184 15.50 5.45 -6.15
CA ILE A 184 15.88 4.02 -6.24
C ILE A 184 17.40 3.89 -6.40
N ASP A 185 18.02 4.83 -7.09
CA ASP A 185 19.46 4.86 -7.32
C ASP A 185 20.30 5.13 -6.04
N ASP A 186 19.68 5.58 -4.95
CA ASP A 186 20.39 5.83 -3.68
C ASP A 186 20.63 4.54 -2.86
N PHE A 187 20.04 3.42 -3.25
CA PHE A 187 20.12 2.19 -2.48
C PHE A 187 21.18 1.22 -3.00
N ASN A 188 21.97 0.70 -2.08
CA ASN A 188 22.89 -0.40 -2.36
C ASN A 188 22.17 -1.74 -2.25
N TYR A 189 21.98 -2.41 -3.38
CA TYR A 189 21.31 -3.70 -3.44
C TYR A 189 22.31 -4.85 -3.28
N GLU A 190 21.97 -5.82 -2.43
CA GLU A 190 22.87 -6.95 -2.13
C GLU A 190 23.05 -7.92 -3.30
N LYS A 191 22.11 -7.94 -4.22
CA LYS A 191 22.13 -8.79 -5.42
C LYS A 191 21.80 -7.96 -6.64
N LYS A 192 22.17 -8.47 -7.81
CA LYS A 192 21.82 -7.82 -9.08
C LYS A 192 20.30 -7.70 -9.22
N ASN A 193 19.83 -6.51 -9.57
CA ASN A 193 18.40 -6.25 -9.77
C ASN A 193 17.90 -6.95 -11.05
N SER A 194 16.77 -7.61 -10.98
CA SER A 194 16.19 -8.32 -12.12
C SER A 194 14.82 -7.82 -12.56
N PHE A 195 14.09 -7.18 -11.66
CA PHE A 195 12.74 -6.70 -11.94
C PHE A 195 12.37 -5.57 -10.98
N MET A 196 11.62 -4.60 -11.47
CA MET A 196 11.02 -3.54 -10.66
C MET A 196 9.53 -3.39 -11.01
N LYS A 197 8.66 -3.46 -10.00
CA LYS A 197 7.26 -3.03 -10.08
C LYS A 197 7.17 -1.60 -9.58
N ILE A 198 6.46 -0.74 -10.32
CA ILE A 198 6.14 0.63 -9.89
C ILE A 198 4.62 0.78 -9.87
N ASP A 199 4.09 1.15 -8.70
CA ASP A 199 2.69 1.47 -8.49
C ASP A 199 2.59 2.46 -7.32
N VAL A 200 2.92 3.71 -7.58
CA VAL A 200 3.10 4.77 -6.56
C VAL A 200 2.10 5.92 -6.70
N GLN A 201 0.94 5.64 -7.26
CA GLN A 201 -0.21 6.54 -7.28
C GLN A 201 0.10 7.93 -7.89
N GLY A 202 0.53 7.91 -9.17
CA GLY A 202 0.80 9.12 -9.96
C GLY A 202 2.20 9.71 -9.81
N TRP A 203 3.09 9.05 -9.06
CA TRP A 203 4.51 9.40 -8.96
C TRP A 203 5.42 8.51 -9.81
N ASP A 204 4.84 7.61 -10.60
CA ASP A 204 5.54 6.61 -11.40
C ASP A 204 6.66 7.20 -12.25
N LEU A 205 6.39 8.31 -12.96
CA LEU A 205 7.41 9.00 -13.77
C LEU A 205 8.58 9.52 -12.93
N LYS A 206 8.34 10.01 -11.71
CA LYS A 206 9.41 10.48 -10.80
C LYS A 206 10.23 9.30 -10.30
N VAL A 207 9.59 8.19 -9.95
CA VAL A 207 10.30 6.97 -9.56
C VAL A 207 11.17 6.47 -10.71
N LEU A 208 10.64 6.41 -11.94
CA LEU A 208 11.42 6.05 -13.12
C LEU A 208 12.64 6.94 -13.31
N LYS A 209 12.51 8.27 -13.19
CA LYS A 209 13.62 9.21 -13.26
C LYS A 209 14.65 8.97 -12.14
N GLY A 210 14.21 8.65 -10.94
CA GLY A 210 15.07 8.34 -9.79
C GLY A 210 15.65 6.93 -9.79
N SER A 211 15.43 6.15 -10.85
CA SER A 211 15.92 4.77 -11.01
C SER A 211 16.71 4.53 -12.30
N ILE A 212 17.05 5.59 -13.02
CA ILE A 212 17.68 5.48 -14.35
C ILE A 212 18.99 4.70 -14.29
N ASN A 213 19.86 4.95 -13.30
CA ASN A 213 21.12 4.24 -13.15
C ASN A 213 20.88 2.76 -12.85
N THR A 214 20.02 2.47 -11.87
CA THR A 214 19.65 1.10 -11.49
C THR A 214 19.08 0.32 -12.67
N ILE A 215 18.22 0.94 -13.49
CA ILE A 215 17.64 0.31 -14.68
C ILE A 215 18.71 0.00 -15.72
N ASN A 216 19.56 0.98 -16.05
CA ASN A 216 20.57 0.86 -17.09
C ASN A 216 21.67 -0.14 -16.73
N GLU A 217 22.17 -0.10 -15.51
CA GLU A 217 23.20 -1.01 -15.01
C GLU A 217 22.75 -2.48 -15.00
N ASN A 218 21.48 -2.70 -14.69
CA ASN A 218 20.93 -4.04 -14.56
C ASN A 218 20.20 -4.53 -15.83
N ARG A 219 19.91 -3.64 -16.80
CA ARG A 219 19.06 -3.93 -17.98
C ARG A 219 17.77 -4.62 -17.58
N MET A 220 17.13 -4.04 -16.61
CA MET A 220 16.02 -4.65 -15.87
C MET A 220 14.67 -4.24 -16.50
N PRO A 221 13.73 -5.17 -16.71
CA PRO A 221 12.34 -4.85 -17.05
C PRO A 221 11.61 -4.20 -15.88
N ILE A 222 10.65 -3.35 -16.24
CA ILE A 222 9.84 -2.55 -15.32
C ILE A 222 8.36 -2.87 -15.58
#